data_ad733ab559d94d7c0d359d855f829ae1
#
_entry.id   ad733ab559d94d7c0d359d855f829ae1
#
_cell.length_a   1.000
_cell.length_b   1.000
_cell.length_c   1.000
_cell.angle_alpha   90.00
_cell.angle_beta   90.00
_cell.angle_gamma   90.00
#
_symmetry.space_group_name_H-M   'P 1'
#
loop_
_entity.id
_entity.type
_entity.pdbx_description
1 polymer ?
#
loop_
_entity_poly.entity_id
_entity_poly.type
_entity_poly.pdbx_seq_one_letter_code
_entity_poly.pdbx_strand_id
1 'polypeptide(L)'
;FHSARSHRQLTSFEEREYASNHAAIGAWLGKSWGLPEKYTDLLYASHQLPKEIASDNSNLRVLALSGLLADPWLSNNKEMSMTLAFQAGQDYLDLDEHRFSHLLLRLQDQLPNIAKLFDIKAPNNIDTFNLLQDAKHLLVERNLRMMQQLAQQQNEIEQLKKSSARLQEQLKRDPLTGIFNRQYTEQQLNKYFKTVADSASSLAIVFIDLDYFKTLNDQHGHAVGDSALKAFASALEQELGRSCIAGRYGGEEFVALMPGHTQESALEFARRLQEYLASNPLLSHNKEDIYISASMGIAVHAPHTNNTEQLFSDPDALLDAADKAMYSAKRTGRNQILLFSSEGKHTNLEG
;
A
#
# COMPACT_ATOMS: atom_id res chain seq x y z
N PHE A 1 -32.96 22.78 31.56
CA PHE A 1 -34.23 22.69 30.76
C PHE A 1 -34.37 23.86 29.79
N HIS A 2 -34.23 25.11 30.19
CA HIS A 2 -34.44 26.27 29.30
C HIS A 2 -33.37 26.51 28.22
N SER A 3 -32.28 25.78 28.22
CA SER A 3 -31.16 25.94 27.25
C SER A 3 -31.14 24.87 26.14
N ALA A 4 -31.94 23.82 26.23
CA ALA A 4 -32.02 22.80 25.20
C ALA A 4 -32.77 23.36 23.98
N ARG A 5 -32.09 23.38 22.83
CA ARG A 5 -32.60 23.92 21.55
C ARG A 5 -33.15 22.85 20.61
N SER A 6 -33.08 21.59 21.01
CA SER A 6 -33.68 20.45 20.31
C SER A 6 -34.01 19.36 21.31
N HIS A 7 -34.94 18.48 20.95
CA HIS A 7 -35.35 17.34 21.79
C HIS A 7 -34.18 16.39 22.08
N ARG A 8 -33.28 16.25 21.15
CA ARG A 8 -32.06 15.44 21.29
C ARG A 8 -31.07 16.02 22.30
N GLN A 9 -30.95 17.36 22.38
CA GLN A 9 -30.14 17.98 23.39
C GLN A 9 -30.75 17.78 24.78
N LEU A 10 -32.07 17.75 24.88
CA LEU A 10 -32.77 17.46 26.13
C LEU A 10 -32.50 16.05 26.60
N THR A 11 -32.67 15.04 25.75
CA THR A 11 -32.38 13.64 26.12
C THR A 11 -30.95 13.42 26.54
N SER A 12 -29.98 13.99 25.81
CA SER A 12 -28.55 13.90 26.17
C SER A 12 -28.23 14.61 27.48
N PHE A 13 -28.92 15.70 27.80
CA PHE A 13 -28.81 16.38 29.10
C PHE A 13 -29.38 15.50 30.21
N GLU A 14 -30.57 14.93 30.04
CA GLU A 14 -31.22 14.05 31.00
C GLU A 14 -30.38 12.82 31.31
N GLU A 15 -29.85 12.15 30.27
CA GLU A 15 -28.97 10.99 30.43
C GLU A 15 -27.71 11.31 31.25
N ARG A 16 -27.10 12.47 30.99
CA ARG A 16 -25.91 12.89 31.73
C ARG A 16 -26.20 13.23 33.19
N GLU A 17 -27.31 13.91 33.47
CA GLU A 17 -27.63 14.40 34.83
C GLU A 17 -28.35 13.33 35.68
N TYR A 18 -29.18 12.47 35.04
CA TYR A 18 -30.07 11.55 35.75
C TYR A 18 -29.81 10.08 35.41
N ALA A 19 -28.83 9.77 34.56
CA ALA A 19 -28.53 8.44 34.03
C ALA A 19 -29.75 7.75 33.37
N SER A 20 -30.74 8.55 32.95
CA SER A 20 -31.97 8.11 32.29
C SER A 20 -32.58 9.29 31.54
N ASN A 21 -33.46 9.02 30.59
CA ASN A 21 -34.21 10.03 29.87
C ASN A 21 -35.73 9.81 30.01
N HIS A 22 -36.49 10.83 29.63
CA HIS A 22 -37.96 10.79 29.76
C HIS A 22 -38.61 9.68 28.92
N ALA A 23 -37.99 9.23 27.81
CA ALA A 23 -38.49 8.10 27.03
C ALA A 23 -38.38 6.77 27.79
N ALA A 24 -37.24 6.54 28.43
CA ALA A 24 -37.04 5.35 29.28
C ALA A 24 -37.98 5.35 30.48
N ILE A 25 -38.15 6.52 31.15
CA ILE A 25 -39.08 6.67 32.26
C ILE A 25 -40.52 6.47 31.80
N GLY A 26 -40.89 7.05 30.64
CA GLY A 26 -42.23 6.88 30.04
C GLY A 26 -42.54 5.42 29.70
N ALA A 27 -41.58 4.68 29.16
CA ALA A 27 -41.73 3.25 28.87
C ALA A 27 -41.90 2.42 30.16
N TRP A 28 -41.11 2.74 31.21
CA TRP A 28 -41.23 2.09 32.51
C TRP A 28 -42.59 2.35 33.18
N LEU A 29 -43.08 3.61 33.13
CA LEU A 29 -44.44 3.95 33.63
C LEU A 29 -45.49 3.23 32.82
N GLY A 30 -45.43 3.22 31.49
CA GLY A 30 -46.35 2.50 30.63
C GLY A 30 -46.43 1.02 30.96
N LYS A 31 -45.29 0.40 31.20
CA LYS A 31 -45.24 -1.01 31.62
C LYS A 31 -45.88 -1.21 33.00
N SER A 32 -45.65 -0.34 33.96
CA SER A 32 -46.26 -0.42 35.29
C SER A 32 -47.76 -0.18 35.25
N TRP A 33 -48.31 0.51 34.26
CA TRP A 33 -49.73 0.73 34.05
C TRP A 33 -50.39 -0.37 33.18
N GLY A 34 -49.64 -1.39 32.79
CA GLY A 34 -50.18 -2.52 32.02
C GLY A 34 -50.37 -2.25 30.54
N LEU A 35 -49.69 -1.24 29.97
CA LEU A 35 -49.70 -1.05 28.52
C LEU A 35 -49.05 -2.26 27.81
N PRO A 36 -49.58 -2.70 26.67
CA PRO A 36 -48.96 -3.72 25.86
C PRO A 36 -47.53 -3.39 25.48
N GLU A 37 -46.66 -4.38 25.48
CA GLU A 37 -45.19 -4.23 25.23
C GLU A 37 -44.88 -3.45 23.98
N LYS A 38 -45.60 -3.66 22.89
CA LYS A 38 -45.42 -2.90 21.64
C LYS A 38 -45.50 -1.36 21.82
N TYR A 39 -46.30 -0.89 22.79
CA TYR A 39 -46.41 0.56 23.04
C TYR A 39 -45.30 1.06 23.96
N THR A 40 -44.86 0.25 24.89
CA THR A 40 -43.72 0.58 25.76
C THR A 40 -42.41 0.61 24.98
N ASP A 41 -42.25 -0.29 24.00
CA ASP A 41 -41.12 -0.26 23.06
C ASP A 41 -41.13 1.01 22.18
N LEU A 42 -42.30 1.41 21.69
CA LEU A 42 -42.43 2.65 20.95
C LEU A 42 -42.08 3.88 21.81
N LEU A 43 -42.54 3.92 23.07
CA LEU A 43 -42.19 5.00 23.99
C LEU A 43 -40.68 5.05 24.23
N TYR A 44 -40.06 3.91 24.49
CA TYR A 44 -38.61 3.81 24.70
C TYR A 44 -37.80 4.28 23.49
N ALA A 45 -38.21 3.87 22.30
CA ALA A 45 -37.51 4.18 21.05
C ALA A 45 -37.84 5.57 20.47
N SER A 46 -38.74 6.36 21.10
CA SER A 46 -39.26 7.62 20.55
C SER A 46 -38.19 8.67 20.20
N HIS A 47 -36.97 8.58 20.79
CA HIS A 47 -35.87 9.49 20.55
C HIS A 47 -34.63 8.81 19.93
N GLN A 48 -34.73 7.52 19.59
CA GLN A 48 -33.68 6.83 18.87
C GLN A 48 -33.58 7.32 17.42
N LEU A 49 -32.37 7.30 16.85
CA LEU A 49 -32.21 7.57 15.42
C LEU A 49 -32.64 6.34 14.61
N PRO A 50 -33.18 6.51 13.40
CA PRO A 50 -33.56 5.40 12.54
C PRO A 50 -32.45 4.38 12.31
N LYS A 51 -31.18 4.83 12.27
CA LYS A 51 -29.97 3.96 12.15
C LYS A 51 -29.70 3.05 13.36
N GLU A 52 -30.24 3.42 14.53
CA GLU A 52 -30.07 2.69 15.79
C GLU A 52 -31.14 1.61 15.96
N ILE A 53 -32.15 1.61 15.09
CA ILE A 53 -33.28 0.68 15.13
C ILE A 53 -33.00 -0.52 14.23
N ALA A 54 -33.17 -1.73 14.77
CA ALA A 54 -32.99 -2.95 14.01
C ALA A 54 -33.86 -2.99 12.73
N SER A 55 -33.33 -3.60 11.67
CA SER A 55 -33.87 -3.51 10.30
C SER A 55 -35.31 -3.95 10.12
N ASP A 56 -35.84 -4.79 11.01
CA ASP A 56 -37.11 -5.47 10.79
C ASP A 56 -38.34 -4.74 11.41
N ASN A 57 -38.12 -3.63 12.14
CA ASN A 57 -39.22 -2.93 12.80
C ASN A 57 -39.55 -1.61 12.11
N SER A 58 -40.38 -1.68 11.06
CA SER A 58 -40.84 -0.51 10.29
C SER A 58 -41.60 0.51 11.15
N ASN A 59 -42.34 0.08 12.17
CA ASN A 59 -43.08 0.97 13.06
C ASN A 59 -42.18 1.86 13.90
N LEU A 60 -41.09 1.31 14.42
CA LEU A 60 -40.07 2.07 15.17
C LEU A 60 -39.35 3.06 14.28
N ARG A 61 -39.05 2.67 13.03
CA ARG A 61 -38.43 3.59 12.04
C ARG A 61 -39.33 4.75 11.69
N VAL A 62 -40.60 4.50 11.47
CA VAL A 62 -41.62 5.57 11.24
C VAL A 62 -41.67 6.51 12.43
N LEU A 63 -41.66 5.98 13.66
CA LEU A 63 -41.65 6.79 14.87
C LEU A 63 -40.38 7.66 14.96
N ALA A 64 -39.21 7.08 14.74
CA ALA A 64 -37.95 7.83 14.73
C ALA A 64 -37.92 8.92 13.63
N LEU A 65 -38.44 8.61 12.44
CA LEU A 65 -38.60 9.62 11.39
C LEU A 65 -39.55 10.74 11.79
N SER A 66 -40.65 10.41 12.49
CA SER A 66 -41.63 11.43 12.95
C SER A 66 -40.98 12.45 13.90
N GLY A 67 -40.04 12.00 14.75
CA GLY A 67 -39.24 12.88 15.60
C GLY A 67 -38.38 13.83 14.79
N LEU A 68 -37.68 13.32 13.77
CA LEU A 68 -36.90 14.14 12.87
C LEU A 68 -37.73 15.12 12.04
N LEU A 69 -38.95 14.70 11.64
CA LEU A 69 -39.91 15.59 10.93
C LEU A 69 -40.45 16.69 11.83
N ALA A 70 -40.52 16.50 13.13
CA ALA A 70 -40.96 17.54 14.07
C ALA A 70 -39.89 18.61 14.34
N ASP A 71 -38.61 18.26 14.22
CA ASP A 71 -37.48 19.15 14.51
C ASP A 71 -37.48 20.48 13.72
N PRO A 72 -37.86 20.57 12.44
CA PRO A 72 -37.94 21.83 11.71
C PRO A 72 -38.89 22.87 12.34
N TRP A 73 -39.93 22.43 13.06
CA TRP A 73 -40.84 23.33 13.78
C TRP A 73 -40.28 23.79 15.12
N LEU A 74 -39.33 23.08 15.69
CA LEU A 74 -38.78 23.31 17.01
C LEU A 74 -37.34 23.89 16.97
N SER A 75 -36.59 23.61 15.93
CA SER A 75 -35.20 24.00 15.76
C SER A 75 -35.02 25.42 15.22
N ASN A 76 -33.92 26.05 15.64
CA ASN A 76 -33.49 27.32 15.04
C ASN A 76 -32.85 27.15 13.67
N ASN A 77 -32.40 25.94 13.32
CA ASN A 77 -31.85 25.61 12.02
C ASN A 77 -32.77 24.64 11.28
N LYS A 78 -33.81 25.22 10.69
CA LYS A 78 -34.88 24.49 10.01
C LYS A 78 -34.40 23.72 8.78
N GLU A 79 -33.50 24.34 8.01
CA GLU A 79 -32.93 23.74 6.79
C GLU A 79 -32.16 22.46 7.10
N MET A 80 -31.30 22.51 8.10
CA MET A 80 -30.53 21.34 8.51
C MET A 80 -31.39 20.22 9.08
N SER A 81 -32.41 20.58 9.88
CA SER A 81 -33.36 19.62 10.43
C SER A 81 -34.18 18.94 9.32
N MET A 82 -34.63 19.70 8.32
CA MET A 82 -35.35 19.17 7.16
C MET A 82 -34.45 18.28 6.30
N THR A 83 -33.20 18.66 6.12
CA THR A 83 -32.18 17.85 5.41
C THR A 83 -32.01 16.47 6.05
N LEU A 84 -31.88 16.43 7.38
CA LEU A 84 -31.73 15.19 8.13
C LEU A 84 -33.00 14.32 8.04
N ALA A 85 -34.17 14.92 8.14
CA ALA A 85 -35.46 14.23 8.00
C ALA A 85 -35.65 13.63 6.60
N PHE A 86 -35.31 14.37 5.56
CA PHE A 86 -35.40 13.91 4.17
C PHE A 86 -34.44 12.76 3.91
N GLN A 87 -33.18 12.91 4.32
CA GLN A 87 -32.17 11.85 4.18
C GLN A 87 -32.57 10.58 4.92
N ALA A 88 -33.06 10.71 6.17
CA ALA A 88 -33.54 9.56 6.94
C ALA A 88 -34.76 8.90 6.29
N GLY A 89 -35.64 9.69 5.68
CA GLY A 89 -36.79 9.17 4.91
C GLY A 89 -36.37 8.31 3.72
N GLN A 90 -35.34 8.75 2.99
CA GLN A 90 -34.74 7.99 1.89
C GLN A 90 -34.04 6.73 2.37
N ASP A 91 -33.15 6.87 3.34
CA ASP A 91 -32.25 5.78 3.77
C ASP A 91 -33.00 4.64 4.49
N TYR A 92 -34.07 4.95 5.23
CA TYR A 92 -34.70 3.98 6.14
C TYR A 92 -36.14 3.60 5.80
N LEU A 93 -36.83 4.41 4.98
CA LEU A 93 -38.23 4.17 4.62
C LEU A 93 -38.47 4.16 3.10
N ASP A 94 -37.39 4.25 2.29
CA ASP A 94 -37.47 4.29 0.83
C ASP A 94 -38.44 5.38 0.31
N LEU A 95 -38.46 6.52 1.00
CA LEU A 95 -39.26 7.66 0.61
C LEU A 95 -38.52 8.49 -0.43
N ASP A 96 -38.96 8.39 -1.70
CA ASP A 96 -38.47 9.29 -2.72
C ASP A 96 -38.98 10.73 -2.46
N GLU A 97 -38.48 11.67 -3.22
CA GLU A 97 -38.83 13.09 -3.09
C GLU A 97 -40.34 13.38 -3.19
N HIS A 98 -40.99 12.71 -4.11
CA HIS A 98 -42.41 12.91 -4.34
C HIS A 98 -43.25 12.43 -3.14
N ARG A 99 -42.93 11.23 -2.64
CA ARG A 99 -43.59 10.66 -1.46
C ARG A 99 -43.32 11.47 -0.20
N PHE A 100 -42.07 11.95 -0.04
CA PHE A 100 -41.72 12.78 1.11
C PHE A 100 -42.40 14.12 1.08
N SER A 101 -42.47 14.80 -0.07
CA SER A 101 -43.20 16.05 -0.24
C SER A 101 -44.72 15.89 0.01
N HIS A 102 -45.31 14.81 -0.49
CA HIS A 102 -46.71 14.49 -0.25
C HIS A 102 -46.99 14.21 1.25
N LEU A 103 -46.04 13.53 1.94
CA LEU A 103 -46.12 13.30 3.38
C LEU A 103 -46.13 14.65 4.14
N LEU A 104 -45.24 15.58 3.81
CA LEU A 104 -45.17 16.90 4.43
C LEU A 104 -46.46 17.71 4.23
N LEU A 105 -47.02 17.71 3.03
CA LEU A 105 -48.30 18.40 2.74
C LEU A 105 -49.44 17.82 3.56
N ARG A 106 -49.56 16.51 3.66
CA ARG A 106 -50.57 15.84 4.50
C ARG A 106 -50.40 16.15 5.98
N LEU A 107 -49.18 16.18 6.49
CA LEU A 107 -48.90 16.56 7.88
C LEU A 107 -49.34 18.00 8.14
N GLN A 108 -49.02 18.92 7.24
CA GLN A 108 -49.38 20.33 7.37
C GLN A 108 -50.93 20.53 7.39
N ASP A 109 -51.66 19.77 6.60
CA ASP A 109 -53.13 19.79 6.56
C ASP A 109 -53.75 19.19 7.84
N GLN A 110 -53.17 18.15 8.41
CA GLN A 110 -53.73 17.46 9.58
C GLN A 110 -53.35 18.07 10.94
N LEU A 111 -52.18 18.73 11.03
CA LEU A 111 -51.67 19.32 12.28
C LEU A 111 -52.69 20.24 13.00
N PRO A 112 -53.47 21.12 12.34
CA PRO A 112 -54.47 21.95 13.02
C PRO A 112 -55.62 21.14 13.66
N ASN A 113 -56.02 20.03 13.03
CA ASN A 113 -57.08 19.16 13.55
C ASN A 113 -56.59 18.38 14.79
N ILE A 114 -55.35 17.90 14.74
CA ILE A 114 -54.71 17.19 15.88
C ILE A 114 -54.49 18.18 17.05
N ALA A 115 -54.04 19.41 16.78
CA ALA A 115 -53.85 20.42 17.81
C ALA A 115 -55.14 20.74 18.60
N LYS A 116 -56.26 20.76 17.89
CA LYS A 116 -57.61 20.96 18.51
C LYS A 116 -57.98 19.80 19.44
N LEU A 117 -57.60 18.55 19.12
CA LEU A 117 -57.88 17.40 19.98
C LEU A 117 -57.18 17.46 21.32
N PHE A 118 -56.02 18.11 21.37
CA PHE A 118 -55.18 18.22 22.56
C PHE A 118 -55.30 19.61 23.24
N ASP A 119 -56.19 20.48 22.74
CA ASP A 119 -56.31 21.85 23.21
C ASP A 119 -55.01 22.65 23.23
N ILE A 120 -54.21 22.45 22.18
CA ILE A 120 -52.94 23.15 22.00
C ILE A 120 -52.96 24.04 20.80
N LYS A 121 -52.11 25.08 20.82
CA LYS A 121 -51.96 25.97 19.65
C LYS A 121 -51.17 25.24 18.57
N ALA A 122 -51.73 25.19 17.34
CA ALA A 122 -51.02 24.62 16.20
C ALA A 122 -49.70 25.36 15.96
N PRO A 123 -48.63 24.66 15.61
CA PRO A 123 -47.37 25.30 15.24
C PRO A 123 -47.59 26.25 14.03
N ASN A 124 -46.78 27.32 13.98
CA ASN A 124 -46.86 28.27 12.87
C ASN A 124 -46.63 27.56 11.54
N ASN A 125 -47.36 27.98 10.50
CA ASN A 125 -47.18 27.47 9.15
C ASN A 125 -45.73 27.64 8.70
N ILE A 126 -45.08 26.57 8.38
CA ILE A 126 -43.75 26.58 7.78
C ILE A 126 -43.96 26.37 6.27
N ASP A 127 -43.28 27.16 5.46
CA ASP A 127 -43.21 26.91 4.02
C ASP A 127 -42.35 25.66 3.78
N THR A 128 -43.01 24.50 3.90
CA THR A 128 -42.36 23.19 3.78
C THR A 128 -41.79 22.96 2.39
N PHE A 129 -42.33 23.60 1.36
CA PHE A 129 -41.86 23.47 -0.01
C PHE A 129 -40.48 24.15 -0.18
N ASN A 130 -40.39 25.43 0.19
CA ASN A 130 -39.14 26.17 0.10
C ASN A 130 -38.06 25.53 1.01
N LEU A 131 -38.44 25.14 2.23
CA LEU A 131 -37.51 24.48 3.16
C LEU A 131 -36.97 23.14 2.62
N LEU A 132 -37.79 22.37 1.87
CA LEU A 132 -37.34 21.14 1.22
C LEU A 132 -36.42 21.44 0.04
N GLN A 133 -36.67 22.49 -0.74
CA GLN A 133 -35.79 22.91 -1.83
C GLN A 133 -34.40 23.34 -1.29
N ASP A 134 -34.37 24.13 -0.22
CA ASP A 134 -33.14 24.58 0.43
C ASP A 134 -32.35 23.40 1.00
N ALA A 135 -33.05 22.43 1.63
CA ALA A 135 -32.45 21.20 2.12
C ALA A 135 -31.76 20.36 1.00
N LYS A 136 -32.43 20.29 -0.17
CA LYS A 136 -31.85 19.62 -1.35
C LYS A 136 -30.63 20.33 -1.88
N HIS A 137 -30.66 21.64 -2.01
CA HIS A 137 -29.52 22.43 -2.43
C HIS A 137 -28.29 22.14 -1.54
N LEU A 138 -28.52 22.12 -0.23
CA LEU A 138 -27.48 21.83 0.76
C LEU A 138 -26.90 20.42 0.59
N LEU A 139 -27.77 19.42 0.32
CA LEU A 139 -27.33 18.05 0.05
C LEU A 139 -26.49 17.93 -1.22
N VAL A 140 -26.94 18.58 -2.31
CA VAL A 140 -26.20 18.59 -3.57
C VAL A 140 -24.83 19.25 -3.41
N GLU A 141 -24.77 20.43 -2.76
CA GLU A 141 -23.47 21.07 -2.46
C GLU A 141 -22.54 20.19 -1.62
N ARG A 142 -23.10 19.56 -0.58
CA ARG A 142 -22.30 18.66 0.28
C ARG A 142 -21.77 17.46 -0.50
N ASN A 143 -22.60 16.85 -1.35
CA ASN A 143 -22.19 15.72 -2.18
C ASN A 143 -21.13 16.13 -3.20
N LEU A 144 -21.27 17.30 -3.84
CA LEU A 144 -20.25 17.84 -4.74
C LEU A 144 -18.91 18.08 -4.04
N ARG A 145 -18.94 18.70 -2.85
CA ARG A 145 -17.72 18.90 -2.04
C ARG A 145 -17.08 17.56 -1.65
N MET A 146 -17.90 16.58 -1.24
CA MET A 146 -17.39 15.24 -0.90
C MET A 146 -16.76 14.54 -2.10
N MET A 147 -17.39 14.62 -3.29
CA MET A 147 -16.83 14.09 -4.54
C MET A 147 -15.51 14.76 -4.91
N GLN A 148 -15.40 16.07 -4.76
CA GLN A 148 -14.15 16.80 -5.00
C GLN A 148 -13.04 16.36 -4.04
N GLN A 149 -13.36 16.21 -2.75
CA GLN A 149 -12.40 15.72 -1.76
C GLN A 149 -11.94 14.29 -2.06
N LEU A 150 -12.87 13.40 -2.42
CA LEU A 150 -12.52 12.02 -2.82
C LEU A 150 -11.61 11.98 -4.05
N ALA A 151 -11.92 12.79 -5.07
CA ALA A 151 -11.07 12.89 -6.26
C ALA A 151 -9.66 13.42 -5.93
N GLN A 152 -9.58 14.41 -5.05
CA GLN A 152 -8.29 14.94 -4.59
C GLN A 152 -7.49 13.90 -3.82
N GLN A 153 -8.12 13.17 -2.88
CA GLN A 153 -7.47 12.10 -2.13
C GLN A 153 -6.99 10.96 -3.04
N GLN A 154 -7.78 10.58 -4.04
CA GLN A 154 -7.38 9.56 -5.02
C GLN A 154 -6.13 9.99 -5.80
N ASN A 155 -6.08 11.24 -6.25
CA ASN A 155 -4.89 11.78 -6.93
C ASN A 155 -3.65 11.78 -6.03
N GLU A 156 -3.81 12.17 -4.76
CA GLU A 156 -2.71 12.17 -3.78
C GLU A 156 -2.20 10.75 -3.52
N ILE A 157 -3.08 9.78 -3.34
CA ILE A 157 -2.73 8.37 -3.17
C ILE A 157 -1.94 7.86 -4.40
N GLU A 158 -2.36 8.23 -5.61
CA GLU A 158 -1.66 7.82 -6.83
C GLU A 158 -0.26 8.44 -6.92
N GLN A 159 -0.11 9.71 -6.57
CA GLN A 159 1.20 10.38 -6.52
C GLN A 159 2.12 9.75 -5.46
N LEU A 160 1.59 9.46 -4.27
CA LEU A 160 2.34 8.78 -3.21
C LEU A 160 2.79 7.38 -3.63
N LYS A 161 1.94 6.62 -4.31
CA LYS A 161 2.30 5.30 -4.86
C LYS A 161 3.42 5.40 -5.89
N LYS A 162 3.34 6.35 -6.83
CA LYS A 162 4.40 6.58 -7.83
C LYS A 162 5.72 6.99 -7.18
N SER A 163 5.66 7.89 -6.21
CA SER A 163 6.85 8.34 -5.45
C SER A 163 7.46 7.18 -4.64
N SER A 164 6.65 6.40 -3.95
CA SER A 164 7.09 5.22 -3.18
C SER A 164 7.76 4.18 -4.09
N ALA A 165 7.15 3.86 -5.24
CA ALA A 165 7.74 2.93 -6.21
C ALA A 165 9.09 3.43 -6.75
N ARG A 166 9.20 4.74 -7.03
CA ARG A 166 10.47 5.36 -7.46
C ARG A 166 11.55 5.27 -6.39
N LEU A 167 11.20 5.56 -5.14
CA LEU A 167 12.12 5.44 -4.00
C LEU A 167 12.56 4.00 -3.79
N GLN A 168 11.63 3.03 -3.88
CA GLN A 168 11.96 1.61 -3.79
C GLN A 168 12.91 1.17 -4.90
N GLU A 169 12.74 1.69 -6.14
CA GLU A 169 13.65 1.37 -7.23
C GLU A 169 15.05 1.97 -7.00
N GLN A 170 15.12 3.19 -6.48
CA GLN A 170 16.39 3.81 -6.10
C GLN A 170 17.12 3.05 -4.98
N LEU A 171 16.37 2.51 -4.02
CA LEU A 171 16.92 1.71 -2.92
C LEU A 171 17.50 0.35 -3.37
N LYS A 172 17.20 -0.11 -4.58
CA LYS A 172 17.75 -1.35 -5.14
C LYS A 172 19.14 -1.18 -5.76
N ARG A 173 19.53 0.05 -6.05
CA ARG A 173 20.76 0.32 -6.82
C ARG A 173 21.88 0.84 -5.93
N ASP A 174 23.10 0.53 -6.34
CA ASP A 174 24.30 1.11 -5.74
C ASP A 174 24.43 2.60 -6.20
N PRO A 175 24.55 3.54 -5.26
CA PRO A 175 24.53 4.97 -5.60
C PRO A 175 25.75 5.43 -6.41
N LEU A 176 26.85 4.71 -6.37
CA LEU A 176 28.04 5.04 -7.13
C LEU A 176 27.97 4.52 -8.57
N THR A 177 27.68 3.23 -8.73
CA THR A 177 27.79 2.51 -10.00
C THR A 177 26.49 2.41 -10.78
N GLY A 178 25.33 2.57 -10.14
CA GLY A 178 24.03 2.51 -10.76
C GLY A 178 23.49 1.07 -11.00
N ILE A 179 24.32 0.02 -10.91
CA ILE A 179 23.88 -1.38 -10.93
C ILE A 179 23.19 -1.75 -9.63
N PHE A 180 22.68 -2.95 -9.49
CA PHE A 180 22.03 -3.37 -8.25
C PHE A 180 22.98 -3.38 -7.07
N ASN A 181 22.48 -3.06 -5.88
CA ASN A 181 23.23 -3.14 -4.65
C ASN A 181 23.23 -4.57 -4.07
N ARG A 182 24.05 -4.80 -3.07
CA ARG A 182 24.17 -6.08 -2.37
C ARG A 182 22.81 -6.61 -1.90
N GLN A 183 22.05 -5.78 -1.21
CA GLN A 183 20.77 -6.20 -0.63
C GLN A 183 19.77 -6.70 -1.68
N TYR A 184 19.64 -5.99 -2.79
CA TYR A 184 18.75 -6.42 -3.88
C TYR A 184 19.28 -7.67 -4.59
N THR A 185 20.61 -7.78 -4.77
CA THR A 185 21.26 -8.96 -5.36
C THR A 185 20.98 -10.21 -4.52
N GLU A 186 21.12 -10.14 -3.20
CA GLU A 186 20.82 -11.24 -2.28
C GLU A 186 19.32 -11.62 -2.31
N GLN A 187 18.42 -10.62 -2.37
CA GLN A 187 16.99 -10.88 -2.52
C GLN A 187 16.66 -11.64 -3.83
N GLN A 188 17.28 -11.24 -4.93
CA GLN A 188 17.07 -11.90 -6.22
C GLN A 188 17.70 -13.29 -6.26
N LEU A 189 18.86 -13.47 -5.65
CA LEU A 189 19.50 -14.79 -5.48
C LEU A 189 18.55 -15.76 -4.77
N ASN A 190 17.99 -15.35 -3.64
CA ASN A 190 17.01 -16.12 -2.88
C ASN A 190 15.76 -16.49 -3.71
N LYS A 191 15.28 -15.56 -4.52
CA LYS A 191 14.13 -15.77 -5.40
C LYS A 191 14.46 -16.77 -6.51
N TYR A 192 15.59 -16.59 -7.22
CA TYR A 192 15.98 -17.48 -8.32
C TYR A 192 16.32 -18.88 -7.84
N PHE A 193 16.98 -19.00 -6.71
CA PHE A 193 17.31 -20.31 -6.11
C PHE A 193 16.05 -21.14 -5.86
N LYS A 194 14.99 -20.54 -5.29
CA LYS A 194 13.69 -21.20 -5.11
C LYS A 194 13.04 -21.57 -6.44
N THR A 195 13.07 -20.67 -7.43
CA THR A 195 12.46 -20.93 -8.73
C THR A 195 13.15 -22.08 -9.47
N VAL A 196 14.45 -22.22 -9.36
CA VAL A 196 15.25 -23.29 -9.98
C VAL A 196 14.94 -24.64 -9.32
N ALA A 197 14.70 -24.68 -8.02
CA ALA A 197 14.30 -25.90 -7.31
C ALA A 197 13.00 -26.51 -7.86
N ASP A 198 12.08 -25.65 -8.31
CA ASP A 198 10.76 -26.05 -8.83
C ASP A 198 10.75 -26.27 -10.36
N SER A 199 11.86 -26.01 -11.06
CA SER A 199 11.96 -26.07 -12.53
C SER A 199 13.20 -26.85 -12.98
N ALA A 200 13.14 -27.43 -14.17
CA ALA A 200 14.33 -28.11 -14.79
C ALA A 200 15.34 -27.06 -15.32
N SER A 201 15.73 -26.11 -14.48
CA SER A 201 16.60 -24.98 -14.82
C SER A 201 17.83 -24.98 -13.93
N SER A 202 18.76 -24.08 -14.20
CA SER A 202 19.99 -23.85 -13.43
C SER A 202 20.13 -22.39 -13.01
N LEU A 203 20.95 -22.12 -12.01
CA LEU A 203 21.34 -20.79 -11.57
C LEU A 203 22.85 -20.73 -11.46
N ALA A 204 23.48 -19.93 -12.32
CA ALA A 204 24.92 -19.67 -12.21
C ALA A 204 25.17 -18.35 -11.48
N ILE A 205 26.25 -18.31 -10.68
CA ILE A 205 26.77 -17.11 -10.04
C ILE A 205 28.20 -16.92 -10.51
N VAL A 206 28.56 -15.71 -10.88
CA VAL A 206 29.92 -15.28 -11.09
C VAL A 206 30.25 -14.21 -10.06
N PHE A 207 31.15 -14.52 -9.12
CA PHE A 207 31.69 -13.56 -8.16
C PHE A 207 32.97 -12.96 -8.75
N ILE A 208 33.03 -11.63 -8.75
CA ILE A 208 34.07 -10.89 -9.48
C ILE A 208 34.73 -9.89 -8.55
N ASP A 209 36.02 -9.80 -8.58
CA ASP A 209 36.78 -8.78 -7.82
C ASP A 209 37.85 -8.15 -8.71
N LEU A 210 37.95 -6.83 -8.68
CA LEU A 210 38.91 -6.06 -9.47
C LEU A 210 40.34 -6.20 -8.90
N ASP A 211 41.22 -6.66 -9.74
CA ASP A 211 42.60 -6.89 -9.33
C ASP A 211 43.33 -5.56 -9.11
N TYR A 212 44.12 -5.49 -8.03
CA TYR A 212 44.95 -4.35 -7.69
C TYR A 212 44.22 -3.01 -7.58
N PHE A 213 42.90 -3.02 -7.30
CA PHE A 213 42.08 -1.80 -7.22
C PHE A 213 42.57 -0.82 -6.14
N LYS A 214 43.07 -1.33 -5.01
CA LYS A 214 43.71 -0.50 -4.00
C LYS A 214 44.95 0.24 -4.55
N THR A 215 45.80 -0.45 -5.34
CA THR A 215 46.96 0.20 -5.97
C THR A 215 46.56 1.30 -6.94
N LEU A 216 45.48 1.10 -7.69
CA LEU A 216 44.89 2.15 -8.56
C LEU A 216 44.49 3.38 -7.73
N ASN A 217 43.78 3.18 -6.62
CA ASN A 217 43.40 4.27 -5.72
C ASN A 217 44.64 4.99 -5.14
N ASP A 218 45.65 4.23 -4.71
CA ASP A 218 46.86 4.80 -4.11
C ASP A 218 47.67 5.64 -5.14
N GLN A 219 47.65 5.24 -6.42
CA GLN A 219 48.37 5.93 -7.50
C GLN A 219 47.64 7.12 -8.10
N HIS A 220 46.31 7.01 -8.29
CA HIS A 220 45.52 7.97 -9.06
C HIS A 220 44.46 8.69 -8.24
N GLY A 221 44.28 8.32 -6.99
CA GLY A 221 43.30 8.87 -6.06
C GLY A 221 41.90 8.23 -6.19
N HIS A 222 41.09 8.38 -5.13
CA HIS A 222 39.77 7.77 -5.03
C HIS A 222 38.78 8.21 -6.13
N ALA A 223 38.89 9.42 -6.65
CA ALA A 223 38.02 9.89 -7.73
C ALA A 223 38.19 9.11 -9.04
N VAL A 224 39.44 8.68 -9.33
CA VAL A 224 39.75 7.81 -10.47
C VAL A 224 39.25 6.39 -10.20
N GLY A 225 39.41 5.88 -8.98
CA GLY A 225 38.85 4.60 -8.57
C GLY A 225 37.33 4.56 -8.68
N ASP A 226 36.64 5.61 -8.26
CA ASP A 226 35.17 5.74 -8.42
C ASP A 226 34.73 5.70 -9.89
N SER A 227 35.53 6.37 -10.76
CA SER A 227 35.30 6.34 -12.21
C SER A 227 35.54 4.96 -12.80
N ALA A 228 36.56 4.24 -12.32
CA ALA A 228 36.85 2.87 -12.71
C ALA A 228 35.72 1.90 -12.31
N LEU A 229 35.18 2.05 -11.09
CA LEU A 229 34.04 1.24 -10.64
C LEU A 229 32.78 1.47 -11.49
N LYS A 230 32.52 2.71 -11.88
CA LYS A 230 31.39 3.06 -12.77
C LYS A 230 31.58 2.45 -14.17
N ALA A 231 32.77 2.58 -14.72
CA ALA A 231 33.10 2.05 -16.03
C ALA A 231 33.01 0.52 -16.06
N PHE A 232 33.56 -0.15 -15.03
CA PHE A 232 33.45 -1.60 -14.87
C PHE A 232 31.99 -2.05 -14.74
N ALA A 233 31.19 -1.41 -13.91
CA ALA A 233 29.77 -1.72 -13.77
C ALA A 233 29.02 -1.63 -15.09
N SER A 234 29.31 -0.61 -15.90
CA SER A 234 28.73 -0.45 -17.24
C SER A 234 29.15 -1.58 -18.18
N ALA A 235 30.44 -1.94 -18.20
CA ALA A 235 30.94 -3.08 -18.99
C ALA A 235 30.28 -4.40 -18.56
N LEU A 236 30.16 -4.61 -17.25
CA LEU A 236 29.53 -5.80 -16.68
C LEU A 236 28.04 -5.93 -17.12
N GLU A 237 27.26 -4.84 -17.04
CA GLU A 237 25.85 -4.86 -17.51
C GLU A 237 25.76 -5.11 -19.03
N GLN A 238 26.66 -4.54 -19.82
CA GLN A 238 26.66 -4.73 -21.29
C GLN A 238 26.95 -6.18 -21.68
N GLU A 239 27.98 -6.80 -21.05
CA GLU A 239 28.38 -8.17 -21.36
C GLU A 239 27.41 -9.23 -20.80
N LEU A 240 26.72 -8.92 -19.70
CA LEU A 240 25.88 -9.88 -19.00
C LEU A 240 24.53 -10.14 -19.68
N GLY A 241 23.95 -9.14 -20.36
CA GLY A 241 22.65 -9.26 -21.02
C GLY A 241 21.45 -9.02 -20.10
N ARG A 242 20.26 -8.87 -20.74
CA ARG A 242 19.04 -8.32 -20.07
C ARG A 242 18.35 -9.27 -19.08
N SER A 243 18.57 -10.57 -19.18
CA SER A 243 17.91 -11.58 -18.33
C SER A 243 18.66 -11.87 -17.04
N CYS A 244 19.85 -11.33 -16.90
CA CYS A 244 20.75 -11.54 -15.77
C CYS A 244 20.81 -10.29 -14.87
N ILE A 245 21.42 -10.42 -13.70
CA ILE A 245 21.54 -9.33 -12.73
C ILE A 245 23.01 -9.05 -12.45
N ALA A 246 23.44 -7.81 -12.63
CA ALA A 246 24.71 -7.29 -12.19
C ALA A 246 24.53 -6.54 -10.87
N GLY A 247 25.25 -6.93 -9.83
CA GLY A 247 25.23 -6.29 -8.52
C GLY A 247 26.61 -5.94 -8.00
N ARG A 248 26.72 -4.79 -7.33
CA ARG A 248 27.91 -4.45 -6.55
C ARG A 248 27.76 -5.02 -5.15
N TYR A 249 28.66 -5.94 -4.78
CA TYR A 249 28.53 -6.69 -3.54
C TYR A 249 29.36 -6.05 -2.39
N GLY A 250 30.50 -5.46 -2.71
CA GLY A 250 31.41 -4.79 -1.78
C GLY A 250 32.10 -3.59 -2.43
N GLY A 251 33.22 -3.17 -1.89
CA GLY A 251 34.01 -2.05 -2.41
C GLY A 251 34.37 -2.18 -3.89
N GLU A 252 35.12 -3.24 -4.22
CA GLU A 252 35.58 -3.59 -5.58
C GLU A 252 35.03 -4.94 -6.04
N GLU A 253 34.04 -5.48 -5.32
CA GLU A 253 33.45 -6.80 -5.53
C GLU A 253 32.09 -6.66 -6.23
N PHE A 254 31.89 -7.53 -7.22
CA PHE A 254 30.67 -7.57 -8.04
C PHE A 254 30.15 -9.00 -8.16
N VAL A 255 28.87 -9.14 -8.38
CA VAL A 255 28.20 -10.44 -8.55
C VAL A 255 27.30 -10.38 -9.78
N ALA A 256 27.46 -11.38 -10.66
CA ALA A 256 26.52 -11.63 -11.74
C ALA A 256 25.64 -12.83 -11.37
N LEU A 257 24.31 -12.64 -11.35
CA LEU A 257 23.34 -13.72 -11.20
C LEU A 257 22.78 -14.06 -12.57
N MET A 258 22.88 -15.31 -12.97
CA MET A 258 22.57 -15.81 -14.31
C MET A 258 21.52 -16.94 -14.24
N PRO A 259 20.22 -16.61 -14.04
CA PRO A 259 19.16 -17.62 -14.01
C PRO A 259 18.99 -18.28 -15.39
N GLY A 260 18.82 -19.59 -15.41
CA GLY A 260 18.70 -20.38 -16.64
C GLY A 260 20.02 -20.66 -17.36
N HIS A 261 21.14 -20.28 -16.80
CA HIS A 261 22.46 -20.46 -17.43
C HIS A 261 23.21 -21.65 -16.83
N THR A 262 23.86 -22.40 -17.71
CA THR A 262 24.73 -23.51 -17.34
C THR A 262 26.14 -23.05 -16.97
N GLN A 263 26.97 -23.96 -16.54
CA GLN A 263 28.39 -23.71 -16.24
C GLN A 263 29.14 -23.19 -17.47
N GLU A 264 28.87 -23.79 -18.63
CA GLU A 264 29.49 -23.41 -19.90
C GLU A 264 29.13 -21.97 -20.29
N SER A 265 27.86 -21.62 -20.19
CA SER A 265 27.41 -20.25 -20.53
C SER A 265 27.93 -19.20 -19.54
N ALA A 266 28.05 -19.54 -18.26
CA ALA A 266 28.68 -18.67 -17.25
C ALA A 266 30.19 -18.48 -17.51
N LEU A 267 30.87 -19.54 -17.89
CA LEU A 267 32.27 -19.47 -18.27
C LEU A 267 32.51 -18.65 -19.54
N GLU A 268 31.64 -18.81 -20.53
CA GLU A 268 31.69 -18.02 -21.75
C GLU A 268 31.49 -16.53 -21.50
N PHE A 269 30.53 -16.17 -20.64
CA PHE A 269 30.35 -14.81 -20.17
C PHE A 269 31.60 -14.27 -19.48
N ALA A 270 32.18 -15.04 -18.54
CA ALA A 270 33.35 -14.61 -17.80
C ALA A 270 34.57 -14.38 -18.70
N ARG A 271 34.76 -15.25 -19.73
CA ARG A 271 35.81 -15.06 -20.75
C ARG A 271 35.58 -13.82 -21.61
N ARG A 272 34.38 -13.58 -22.08
CA ARG A 272 34.08 -12.34 -22.83
C ARG A 272 34.38 -11.09 -22.01
N LEU A 273 33.98 -11.08 -20.72
CA LEU A 273 34.26 -9.96 -19.83
C LEU A 273 35.77 -9.78 -19.63
N GLN A 274 36.52 -10.86 -19.42
CA GLN A 274 38.01 -10.84 -19.30
C GLN A 274 38.67 -10.29 -20.57
N GLU A 275 38.27 -10.77 -21.76
CA GLU A 275 38.74 -10.28 -23.06
C GLU A 275 38.44 -8.82 -23.27
N TYR A 276 37.22 -8.39 -22.89
CA TYR A 276 36.82 -6.97 -22.95
C TYR A 276 37.74 -6.10 -22.11
N LEU A 277 38.00 -6.48 -20.85
CA LEU A 277 38.88 -5.76 -19.94
C LEU A 277 40.36 -5.73 -20.41
N ALA A 278 40.81 -6.79 -21.08
CA ALA A 278 42.16 -6.84 -21.62
C ALA A 278 42.33 -5.99 -22.89
N SER A 279 41.28 -5.89 -23.70
CA SER A 279 41.34 -5.21 -25.00
C SER A 279 40.93 -3.74 -24.97
N ASN A 280 40.20 -3.34 -23.95
CA ASN A 280 39.67 -1.97 -23.84
C ASN A 280 40.15 -1.30 -22.57
N PRO A 281 40.68 -0.06 -22.64
CA PRO A 281 40.96 0.72 -21.45
C PRO A 281 39.67 0.97 -20.70
N LEU A 282 39.66 0.75 -19.41
CA LEU A 282 38.47 0.96 -18.58
C LEU A 282 38.14 2.47 -18.48
N LEU A 283 39.18 3.29 -18.44
CA LEU A 283 39.09 4.75 -18.50
C LEU A 283 40.43 5.35 -18.96
N SER A 284 40.42 6.62 -19.44
CA SER A 284 41.64 7.40 -19.73
C SER A 284 41.75 8.54 -18.71
N HIS A 285 42.89 8.65 -18.08
CA HIS A 285 43.21 9.71 -17.12
C HIS A 285 44.56 10.35 -17.45
N ASN A 286 44.64 11.69 -17.56
CA ASN A 286 45.86 12.45 -17.89
C ASN A 286 46.53 11.95 -19.18
N LYS A 287 45.80 11.52 -20.20
CA LYS A 287 46.26 10.93 -21.47
C LYS A 287 46.92 9.55 -21.33
N GLU A 288 46.75 8.89 -20.20
CA GLU A 288 47.13 7.49 -19.99
C GLU A 288 45.88 6.63 -19.94
N ASP A 289 45.92 5.52 -20.64
CA ASP A 289 44.86 4.52 -20.66
C ASP A 289 45.05 3.58 -19.52
N ILE A 290 43.99 3.44 -18.68
CA ILE A 290 44.00 2.58 -17.48
C ILE A 290 43.26 1.29 -17.81
N TYR A 291 43.97 0.19 -17.70
CA TYR A 291 43.48 -1.17 -17.83
C TYR A 291 43.36 -1.80 -16.45
N ILE A 292 42.32 -2.59 -16.23
CA ILE A 292 42.11 -3.33 -15.00
C ILE A 292 41.75 -4.78 -15.36
N SER A 293 42.35 -5.74 -14.66
CA SER A 293 41.94 -7.14 -14.70
C SER A 293 41.00 -7.45 -13.54
N ALA A 294 40.31 -8.59 -13.64
CA ALA A 294 39.45 -9.09 -12.59
C ALA A 294 39.68 -10.59 -12.34
N SER A 295 39.63 -10.99 -11.09
CA SER A 295 39.56 -12.39 -10.68
C SER A 295 38.13 -12.81 -10.53
N MET A 296 37.74 -13.96 -11.12
CA MET A 296 36.37 -14.43 -11.19
C MET A 296 36.20 -15.84 -10.67
N GLY A 297 35.18 -16.06 -9.87
CA GLY A 297 34.80 -17.40 -9.39
C GLY A 297 33.38 -17.73 -9.81
N ILE A 298 33.17 -18.94 -10.33
CA ILE A 298 31.91 -19.41 -10.85
C ILE A 298 31.42 -20.58 -10.00
N ALA A 299 30.14 -20.52 -9.59
CA ALA A 299 29.43 -21.65 -9.01
C ALA A 299 28.03 -21.77 -9.68
N VAL A 300 27.56 -23.00 -9.82
CA VAL A 300 26.29 -23.29 -10.51
C VAL A 300 25.44 -24.22 -9.67
N HIS A 301 24.20 -23.84 -9.41
CA HIS A 301 23.18 -24.69 -8.83
C HIS A 301 22.31 -25.28 -9.94
N ALA A 302 22.35 -26.60 -10.11
CA ALA A 302 21.60 -27.33 -11.13
C ALA A 302 20.99 -28.62 -10.52
N PRO A 303 19.84 -28.51 -9.80
CA PRO A 303 19.29 -29.62 -9.00
C PRO A 303 18.81 -30.81 -9.84
N HIS A 304 18.63 -30.64 -11.15
CA HIS A 304 18.18 -31.70 -12.06
C HIS A 304 19.33 -32.43 -12.81
N THR A 305 20.58 -32.13 -12.45
CA THR A 305 21.73 -32.83 -13.01
C THR A 305 22.20 -33.92 -12.05
N ASN A 306 22.88 -34.96 -12.60
CA ASN A 306 23.52 -36.00 -11.78
C ASN A 306 24.84 -35.53 -11.17
N ASN A 307 25.23 -34.29 -11.36
CA ASN A 307 26.48 -33.74 -10.83
C ASN A 307 26.27 -33.21 -9.41
N THR A 308 26.76 -33.92 -8.40
CA THR A 308 26.63 -33.54 -6.98
C THR A 308 27.36 -32.24 -6.64
N GLU A 309 28.37 -31.84 -7.41
CA GLU A 309 29.09 -30.57 -7.24
C GLU A 309 28.24 -29.35 -7.61
N GLN A 310 27.14 -29.56 -8.31
CA GLN A 310 26.15 -28.52 -8.69
C GLN A 310 24.93 -28.52 -7.76
N LEU A 311 24.97 -29.18 -6.61
CA LEU A 311 23.91 -29.22 -5.64
C LEU A 311 24.29 -28.42 -4.40
N PHE A 312 23.60 -27.31 -4.16
CA PHE A 312 23.78 -26.49 -2.98
C PHE A 312 22.53 -26.55 -2.10
N SER A 313 22.72 -26.51 -0.78
CA SER A 313 21.64 -26.62 0.21
C SER A 313 20.79 -25.33 0.26
N ASP A 314 21.41 -24.21 0.04
CA ASP A 314 20.83 -22.89 0.18
C ASP A 314 21.56 -21.85 -0.70
N PRO A 315 20.95 -20.66 -0.89
CA PRO A 315 21.55 -19.60 -1.71
C PRO A 315 22.89 -19.08 -1.20
N ASP A 316 23.08 -19.05 0.11
CA ASP A 316 24.30 -18.54 0.73
C ASP A 316 25.48 -19.50 0.47
N ALA A 317 25.23 -20.81 0.51
CA ALA A 317 26.23 -21.83 0.17
C ALA A 317 26.67 -21.71 -1.31
N LEU A 318 25.73 -21.39 -2.23
CA LEU A 318 26.07 -21.18 -3.64
C LEU A 318 26.92 -19.93 -3.84
N LEU A 319 26.59 -18.85 -3.15
CA LEU A 319 27.32 -17.59 -3.21
C LEU A 319 28.75 -17.75 -2.61
N ASP A 320 28.85 -18.38 -1.44
CA ASP A 320 30.14 -18.69 -0.77
C ASP A 320 31.02 -19.56 -1.64
N ALA A 321 30.47 -20.49 -2.39
CA ALA A 321 31.22 -21.31 -3.35
C ALA A 321 31.82 -20.48 -4.48
N ALA A 322 31.06 -19.53 -5.04
CA ALA A 322 31.58 -18.63 -6.06
C ALA A 322 32.67 -17.69 -5.50
N ASP A 323 32.48 -17.17 -4.27
CA ASP A 323 33.48 -16.34 -3.59
C ASP A 323 34.77 -17.12 -3.33
N LYS A 324 34.69 -18.35 -2.82
CA LYS A 324 35.89 -19.23 -2.62
C LYS A 324 36.65 -19.48 -3.91
N ALA A 325 35.96 -19.69 -5.01
CA ALA A 325 36.57 -19.83 -6.33
C ALA A 325 37.27 -18.53 -6.77
N MET A 326 36.65 -17.39 -6.60
CA MET A 326 37.23 -16.06 -6.90
C MET A 326 38.46 -15.79 -6.02
N TYR A 327 38.38 -16.09 -4.72
CA TYR A 327 39.52 -15.93 -3.81
C TYR A 327 40.68 -16.84 -4.20
N SER A 328 40.40 -18.04 -4.69
CA SER A 328 41.44 -18.94 -5.23
C SER A 328 42.08 -18.36 -6.49
N ALA A 329 41.30 -17.75 -7.40
CA ALA A 329 41.83 -17.05 -8.57
C ALA A 329 42.78 -15.90 -8.17
N LYS A 330 42.45 -15.13 -7.16
CA LYS A 330 43.33 -14.10 -6.59
C LYS A 330 44.68 -14.67 -6.07
N ARG A 331 44.63 -15.83 -5.43
CA ARG A 331 45.83 -16.46 -4.85
C ARG A 331 46.72 -17.14 -5.88
N THR A 332 46.17 -17.64 -6.98
CA THR A 332 46.89 -18.39 -8.01
C THR A 332 47.47 -17.54 -9.14
N GLY A 333 47.38 -16.20 -9.03
CA GLY A 333 48.04 -15.30 -9.98
C GLY A 333 47.19 -14.13 -10.43
N ARG A 334 45.90 -14.02 -10.01
CA ARG A 334 44.93 -13.02 -10.47
C ARG A 334 44.60 -13.13 -11.96
N ASN A 335 43.73 -12.30 -12.44
CA ASN A 335 43.25 -12.27 -13.84
C ASN A 335 42.86 -13.68 -14.35
N GLN A 336 42.19 -14.47 -13.51
CA GLN A 336 41.81 -15.85 -13.76
C GLN A 336 40.33 -16.06 -13.51
N ILE A 337 39.78 -17.07 -14.19
CA ILE A 337 38.43 -17.57 -14.04
C ILE A 337 38.52 -18.97 -13.46
N LEU A 338 38.02 -19.18 -12.25
CA LEU A 338 38.01 -20.51 -11.63
C LEU A 338 36.57 -20.98 -11.38
N LEU A 339 36.35 -22.26 -11.64
CA LEU A 339 35.12 -22.95 -11.25
C LEU A 339 35.25 -23.49 -9.84
N PHE A 340 34.15 -23.41 -9.08
CA PHE A 340 34.06 -24.07 -7.78
C PHE A 340 34.12 -25.58 -7.96
N SER A 341 34.99 -26.26 -7.18
CA SER A 341 35.04 -27.70 -7.04
C SER A 341 35.07 -28.08 -5.57
N SER A 342 34.25 -29.02 -5.17
CA SER A 342 34.18 -29.53 -3.79
C SER A 342 35.46 -30.24 -3.33
N GLU A 343 36.27 -30.72 -4.26
CA GLU A 343 37.55 -31.41 -3.97
C GLU A 343 38.73 -30.44 -3.72
N GLY A 344 38.50 -29.12 -3.72
CA GLY A 344 39.59 -28.14 -3.51
C GLY A 344 40.61 -28.05 -4.66
N LYS A 345 40.40 -28.78 -5.76
CA LYS A 345 41.17 -28.68 -7.00
C LYS A 345 40.40 -27.75 -7.95
N HIS A 346 40.65 -26.47 -7.84
CA HIS A 346 40.12 -25.51 -8.82
C HIS A 346 40.80 -25.78 -10.16
N THR A 347 40.03 -26.14 -11.15
CA THR A 347 40.57 -26.41 -12.49
C THR A 347 40.82 -25.08 -13.18
N ASN A 348 42.11 -24.76 -13.38
CA ASN A 348 42.51 -23.64 -14.20
C ASN A 348 42.18 -23.98 -15.66
N LEU A 349 41.32 -23.20 -16.28
CA LEU A 349 40.83 -23.41 -17.66
C LEU A 349 41.67 -22.56 -18.62
N GLU A 350 43.01 -22.73 -18.56
CA GLU A 350 43.87 -22.27 -19.63
C GLU A 350 43.74 -23.21 -20.84
N GLY A 351 43.22 -22.67 -21.92
CA GLY A 351 43.11 -23.34 -23.21
C GLY A 351 42.56 -22.40 -24.26
#